data_644d154b8fc3b8a140d52ef422f37279
#
_entry.id   644d154b8fc3b8a140d52ef422f37279
#
_cell.length_a   1.000
_cell.length_b   1.000
_cell.length_c   1.000
_cell.angle_alpha   90.00
_cell.angle_beta   90.00
_cell.angle_gamma   90.00
#
_symmetry.space_group_name_H-M   'P 1'
#
loop_
_entity.id
_entity.type
_entity.pdbx_description
1 polymer ?
#
loop_
_entity_poly.entity_id
_entity_poly.type
_entity_poly.pdbx_seq_one_letter_code
_entity_poly.pdbx_strand_id
1 'polypeptide(L)'
;MKAKLSLNETERTEAQKFVRQGKANARTLTRAWILLKLADGWDEAKIAETFAVTQTTVKNVAHRFTEGGLDLVLHDKVQQRRR
;
A
#
# COMPACT_ATOMS: atom_id res chain seq x y z
N MET A 1 2.06 -19.46 6.71
CA MET A 1 1.48 -19.03 5.53
C MET A 1 1.26 -17.55 5.48
N LYS A 2 1.59 -16.96 4.42
CA LYS A 2 1.49 -15.56 4.34
C LYS A 2 0.18 -15.14 3.76
N ALA A 3 -0.35 -14.09 4.26
CA ALA A 3 -1.56 -13.52 3.72
C ALA A 3 -1.24 -12.97 2.37
N LYS A 4 -2.07 -13.27 1.40
CA LYS A 4 -1.88 -12.72 0.12
C LYS A 4 -2.80 -11.57 -0.06
N LEU A 5 -2.24 -10.47 -0.47
CA LEU A 5 -3.01 -9.29 -0.76
C LEU A 5 -3.20 -9.26 -2.26
N SER A 6 -4.41 -8.99 -2.71
CA SER A 6 -4.60 -8.85 -4.14
C SER A 6 -5.34 -7.57 -4.45
N LEU A 7 -5.01 -7.01 -5.59
CA LEU A 7 -5.64 -5.81 -6.09
C LEU A 7 -6.41 -6.16 -7.33
N ASN A 8 -7.63 -5.66 -7.45
CA ASN A 8 -8.33 -5.84 -8.69
C ASN A 8 -7.72 -4.89 -9.72
N GLU A 9 -8.16 -5.00 -10.95
CA GLU A 9 -7.57 -4.25 -12.03
C GLU A 9 -7.69 -2.74 -11.82
N THR A 10 -8.84 -2.30 -11.34
CA THR A 10 -9.05 -0.89 -11.07
C THR A 10 -8.12 -0.39 -9.97
N GLU A 11 -8.00 -1.16 -8.90
CA GLU A 11 -7.14 -0.77 -7.79
C GLU A 11 -5.69 -0.71 -8.22
N ARG A 12 -5.25 -1.69 -8.98
CA ARG A 12 -3.88 -1.73 -9.46
C ARG A 12 -3.58 -0.53 -10.36
N THR A 13 -4.49 -0.25 -11.27
CA THR A 13 -4.32 0.89 -12.17
C THR A 13 -4.25 2.19 -11.40
N GLU A 14 -5.12 2.33 -10.41
CA GLU A 14 -5.15 3.56 -9.62
C GLU A 14 -3.85 3.74 -8.83
N ALA A 15 -3.36 2.68 -8.21
CA ALA A 15 -2.11 2.77 -7.47
C ALA A 15 -0.94 3.06 -8.38
N GLN A 16 -0.90 2.44 -9.54
CA GLN A 16 0.18 2.68 -10.49
C GLN A 16 0.16 4.12 -10.99
N LYS A 17 -1.01 4.63 -11.26
CA LYS A 17 -1.15 6.00 -11.70
C LYS A 17 -0.71 6.97 -10.60
N PHE A 18 -1.06 6.63 -9.37
CA PHE A 18 -0.70 7.44 -8.23
C PHE A 18 0.82 7.59 -8.11
N VAL A 19 1.55 6.49 -8.18
CA VAL A 19 3.00 6.55 -8.05
C VAL A 19 3.64 7.20 -9.27
N ARG A 20 3.05 7.02 -10.43
CA ARG A 20 3.58 7.61 -11.63
C ARG A 20 3.48 9.14 -11.61
N GLN A 21 2.40 9.66 -11.06
CA GLN A 21 2.23 11.09 -10.97
C GLN A 21 3.22 11.73 -10.01
N GLY A 22 3.56 11.03 -8.94
CA GLY A 22 4.56 11.50 -8.00
C GLY A 22 4.19 12.76 -7.25
N LYS A 23 2.90 13.02 -7.09
CA LYS A 23 2.46 14.27 -6.46
C LYS A 23 2.29 14.19 -4.96
N ALA A 24 2.27 13.01 -4.43
CA ALA A 24 2.13 12.84 -2.99
C ALA A 24 3.47 12.93 -2.32
N ASN A 25 3.47 13.04 -0.98
CA ASN A 25 4.74 13.06 -0.28
C ASN A 25 5.40 11.69 -0.36
N ALA A 26 6.68 11.64 -0.01
CA ALA A 26 7.46 10.43 -0.17
C ALA A 26 6.89 9.26 0.62
N ARG A 27 6.37 9.53 1.81
CA ARG A 27 5.84 8.47 2.65
C ARG A 27 4.65 7.79 1.98
N THR A 28 3.76 8.58 1.41
CA THR A 28 2.58 8.04 0.75
C THR A 28 2.95 7.29 -0.52
N LEU A 29 3.91 7.81 -1.27
CA LEU A 29 4.38 7.12 -2.47
C LEU A 29 4.99 5.78 -2.12
N THR A 30 5.75 5.74 -1.03
CA THR A 30 6.34 4.48 -0.58
C THR A 30 5.25 3.47 -0.22
N ARG A 31 4.20 3.92 0.45
CA ARG A 31 3.10 3.02 0.78
C ARG A 31 2.47 2.44 -0.48
N ALA A 32 2.27 3.27 -1.48
CA ALA A 32 1.67 2.81 -2.72
C ALA A 32 2.56 1.77 -3.41
N TRP A 33 3.87 2.01 -3.42
CA TRP A 33 4.79 1.04 -3.98
C TRP A 33 4.77 -0.28 -3.23
N ILE A 34 4.76 -0.18 -1.89
CA ILE A 34 4.70 -1.38 -1.06
C ILE A 34 3.45 -2.18 -1.38
N LEU A 35 2.33 -1.51 -1.51
CA LEU A 35 1.08 -2.17 -1.82
C LEU A 35 1.15 -2.90 -3.16
N LEU A 36 1.73 -2.25 -4.17
CA LEU A 36 1.87 -2.86 -5.47
C LEU A 36 2.76 -4.10 -5.41
N LYS A 37 3.85 -4.03 -4.66
CA LYS A 37 4.75 -5.16 -4.55
C LYS A 37 4.12 -6.32 -3.78
N LEU A 38 3.34 -6.00 -2.76
CA LEU A 38 2.60 -7.03 -2.05
C LEU A 38 1.64 -7.76 -2.99
N ALA A 39 0.97 -7.00 -3.83
CA ALA A 39 0.03 -7.58 -4.78
C ALA A 39 0.75 -8.45 -5.80
N ASP A 40 2.02 -8.13 -6.08
CA ASP A 40 2.82 -8.93 -7.00
C ASP A 40 3.37 -10.19 -6.35
N GLY A 41 3.14 -10.37 -5.06
CA GLY A 41 3.58 -11.58 -4.38
C GLY A 41 4.95 -11.49 -3.76
N TRP A 42 5.50 -10.29 -3.64
CA TRP A 42 6.81 -10.14 -3.02
C TRP A 42 6.73 -10.46 -1.54
N ASP A 43 7.81 -10.99 -1.03
CA ASP A 43 7.94 -11.30 0.37
C ASP A 43 8.09 -10.01 1.18
N GLU A 44 7.53 -9.98 2.39
CA GLU A 44 7.58 -8.79 3.23
C GLU A 44 9.02 -8.37 3.52
N ALA A 45 9.89 -9.34 3.77
CA ALA A 45 11.28 -9.03 4.06
C ALA A 45 11.95 -8.36 2.88
N LYS A 46 11.66 -8.84 1.68
CA LYS A 46 12.25 -8.28 0.48
C LYS A 46 11.74 -6.87 0.24
N ILE A 47 10.46 -6.64 0.46
CA ILE A 47 9.90 -5.31 0.31
C ILE A 47 10.52 -4.34 1.31
N ALA A 48 10.62 -4.79 2.55
CA ALA A 48 11.20 -3.94 3.60
C ALA A 48 12.61 -3.54 3.24
N GLU A 49 13.37 -4.48 2.75
CA GLU A 49 14.75 -4.20 2.36
C GLU A 49 14.81 -3.26 1.17
N THR A 50 13.97 -3.50 0.19
CA THR A 50 13.97 -2.72 -1.04
C THR A 50 13.66 -1.25 -0.78
N PHE A 51 12.71 -0.99 0.10
CA PHE A 51 12.28 0.38 0.36
C PHE A 51 12.87 0.96 1.65
N ALA A 52 13.77 0.24 2.27
CA ALA A 52 14.43 0.69 3.50
C ALA A 52 13.44 1.01 4.60
N VAL A 53 12.48 0.12 4.79
CA VAL A 53 11.49 0.25 5.86
C VAL A 53 11.50 -1.03 6.67
N THR A 54 10.79 -1.02 7.79
CA THR A 54 10.69 -2.24 8.60
C THR A 54 9.61 -3.13 8.05
N GLN A 55 9.66 -4.40 8.42
CA GLN A 55 8.60 -5.31 8.05
C GLN A 55 7.28 -4.91 8.69
N THR A 56 7.36 -4.31 9.87
CA THR A 56 6.17 -3.79 10.51
C THR A 56 5.47 -2.76 9.63
N THR A 57 6.25 -1.90 8.98
CA THR A 57 5.69 -0.92 8.07
C THR A 57 4.98 -1.60 6.90
N VAL A 58 5.58 -2.66 6.37
CA VAL A 58 4.96 -3.40 5.27
C VAL A 58 3.64 -4.01 5.72
N LYS A 59 3.64 -4.60 6.90
CA LYS A 59 2.42 -5.18 7.44
C LYS A 59 1.34 -4.13 7.69
N ASN A 60 1.74 -2.95 8.12
CA ASN A 60 0.80 -1.88 8.36
C ASN A 60 0.14 -1.42 7.07
N VAL A 61 0.90 -1.39 5.98
CA VAL A 61 0.33 -1.04 4.68
C VAL A 61 -0.74 -2.05 4.29
N ALA A 62 -0.43 -3.33 4.43
CA ALA A 62 -1.39 -4.37 4.11
C ALA A 62 -2.63 -4.26 4.97
N HIS A 63 -2.43 -3.96 6.26
CA HIS A 63 -3.53 -3.82 7.19
C HIS A 63 -4.42 -2.63 6.82
N ARG A 64 -3.81 -1.50 6.47
CA ARG A 64 -4.57 -0.34 6.06
C ARG A 64 -5.43 -0.64 4.85
N PHE A 65 -4.87 -1.38 3.91
CA PHE A 65 -5.63 -1.74 2.72
C PHE A 65 -6.82 -2.62 3.09
N THR A 66 -6.61 -3.55 3.99
CA THR A 66 -7.68 -4.44 4.45
C THR A 66 -8.78 -3.64 5.16
N GLU A 67 -8.38 -2.64 5.94
CA GLU A 67 -9.32 -1.86 6.72
C GLU A 67 -10.08 -0.85 5.89
N GLY A 68 -9.40 -0.14 5.03
CA GLY A 68 -10.02 0.98 4.34
C GLY A 68 -9.75 1.07 2.85
N GLY A 69 -9.14 0.05 2.29
CA GLY A 69 -8.87 0.04 0.86
C GLY A 69 -7.84 1.07 0.46
N LEU A 70 -7.84 1.41 -0.81
CA LEU A 70 -6.86 2.33 -1.35
C LEU A 70 -6.93 3.71 -0.72
N ASP A 71 -8.13 4.15 -0.37
CA ASP A 71 -8.27 5.49 0.20
C ASP A 71 -7.46 5.63 1.47
N LEU A 72 -7.46 4.62 2.31
CA LEU A 72 -6.71 4.70 3.55
C LEU A 72 -5.22 4.62 3.28
N VAL A 73 -4.80 3.82 2.33
CA VAL A 73 -3.38 3.70 2.01
C VAL A 73 -2.84 4.95 1.34
N LEU A 74 -3.56 5.46 0.34
CA LEU A 74 -3.05 6.53 -0.49
C LEU A 74 -3.34 7.92 0.04
N HIS A 75 -4.44 8.07 0.76
CA HIS A 75 -4.88 9.40 1.17
C HIS A 75 -5.01 9.57 2.67
N ASP A 76 -4.72 8.52 3.43
CA ASP A 76 -4.85 8.55 4.89
C ASP A 76 -6.25 8.92 5.33
N LYS A 77 -7.23 8.63 4.53
CA LYS A 77 -8.60 8.95 4.87
C LYS A 77 -9.31 7.78 5.47
N VAL A 78 -9.92 8.03 6.60
CA VAL A 78 -10.72 7.04 7.24
C VAL A 78 -12.16 7.26 6.80
N GLN A 79 -12.75 6.22 6.42
CA GLN A 79 -14.12 6.34 6.06
C GLN A 79 -14.96 6.48 7.26
N GLN A 80 -15.54 7.24 7.57
CA GLN A 80 -16.26 7.25 8.75
C GLN A 80 -16.84 8.27 9.21
N ARG A 81 -16.86 8.22 9.56
CA ARG A 81 -17.13 8.96 9.93
C ARG A 81 -17.17 9.63 10.96
N ARG A 82 -17.18 9.86 11.59
CA ARG A 82 -17.16 10.48 12.50
C ARG A 82 -17.49 10.85 13.23
N ARG A 83 -17.70 10.91 13.69
CA ARG A 83 -17.88 11.26 14.44
C ARG A 83 -17.99 11.75 14.61
#